data_74b561b338ac927289f206fb2705cc4b
#
_entry.id   74b561b338ac927289f206fb2705cc4b
#
_cell.length_a   1.000
_cell.length_b   1.000
_cell.length_c   1.000
_cell.angle_alpha   90.00
_cell.angle_beta   90.00
_cell.angle_gamma   90.00
#
_symmetry.space_group_name_H-M   'P 1'
#
loop_
_entity.id
_entity.type
_entity.pdbx_description
1 polymer ?
#
loop_
_entity_poly.entity_id
_entity_poly.type
_entity_poly.pdbx_seq_one_letter_code
_entity_poly.pdbx_strand_id
1 'polypeptide(L)'
;MFGGNTQKKKEAPKKAIIQLREHITMLNKKQAHLESQIEAQDQVARKNVATNKAAAKNALKKKKNYQTQLDKIYSQIESLETQLDAIESANLNLATMNAMKDGAKAMKQIHGDFNIDKVDETMDDIKDQLDVAAEISDAISRPLGNEIDEDELEDELKELEDAQLNEELNKVAA
;
A
#
# COMPACT_ATOMS: atom_id res chain seq x y z
N MET A 1 -5.61 5.46 -40.71
CA MET A 1 -5.06 6.24 -39.59
C MET A 1 -5.76 6.03 -38.23
N PHE A 2 -6.54 4.98 -38.05
CA PHE A 2 -7.27 4.72 -36.80
C PHE A 2 -6.58 3.73 -35.85
N GLY A 3 -5.41 3.18 -36.21
CA GLY A 3 -4.68 2.19 -35.40
C GLY A 3 -3.83 2.77 -34.25
N GLY A 4 -3.46 4.04 -34.29
CA GLY A 4 -2.59 4.67 -33.29
C GLY A 4 -3.24 4.93 -31.93
N ASN A 5 -4.53 5.25 -31.91
CA ASN A 5 -5.28 5.50 -30.67
C ASN A 5 -5.60 4.21 -29.90
N THR A 6 -5.76 3.08 -30.61
CA THR A 6 -6.04 1.79 -29.97
C THR A 6 -4.79 1.22 -29.29
N GLN A 7 -3.60 1.41 -29.88
CA GLN A 7 -2.34 1.01 -29.28
C GLN A 7 -2.00 1.84 -28.03
N LYS A 8 -2.23 3.17 -28.07
CA LYS A 8 -2.03 4.04 -26.91
C LYS A 8 -2.96 3.67 -25.75
N LYS A 9 -4.20 3.28 -26.01
CA LYS A 9 -5.15 2.81 -24.98
C LYS A 9 -4.75 1.47 -24.39
N LYS A 10 -4.08 0.59 -25.14
CA LYS A 10 -3.56 -0.71 -24.66
C LYS A 10 -2.24 -0.57 -23.90
N GLU A 11 -1.42 0.43 -24.27
CA GLU A 11 -0.13 0.69 -23.64
C GLU A 11 -0.24 1.46 -22.32
N ALA A 12 -1.24 2.32 -22.15
CA ALA A 12 -1.44 3.13 -20.96
C ALA A 12 -1.60 2.28 -19.68
N PRO A 13 -2.40 1.19 -19.65
CA PRO A 13 -2.47 0.32 -18.47
C PRO A 13 -1.15 -0.39 -18.17
N LYS A 14 -0.40 -0.80 -19.19
CA LYS A 14 0.91 -1.45 -19.02
C LYS A 14 1.93 -0.49 -18.41
N LYS A 15 1.96 0.76 -18.86
CA LYS A 15 2.82 1.80 -18.28
C LYS A 15 2.46 2.06 -16.82
N ALA A 16 1.18 2.17 -16.50
CA ALA A 16 0.71 2.38 -15.14
C ALA A 16 1.13 1.22 -14.23
N ILE A 17 0.99 -0.02 -14.68
CA ILE A 17 1.40 -1.21 -13.93
C ILE A 17 2.91 -1.18 -13.65
N ILE A 18 3.72 -0.87 -14.65
CA ILE A 18 5.18 -0.80 -14.50
C ILE A 18 5.58 0.30 -13.52
N GLN A 19 4.99 1.49 -13.65
CA GLN A 19 5.26 2.61 -12.75
C GLN A 19 4.83 2.30 -11.30
N LEU A 20 3.67 1.69 -11.11
CA LEU A 20 3.20 1.29 -9.78
C LEU A 20 4.12 0.25 -9.15
N ARG A 21 4.56 -0.75 -9.90
CA ARG A 21 5.50 -1.77 -9.42
C ARG A 21 6.86 -1.17 -9.04
N GLU A 22 7.38 -0.27 -9.87
CA GLU A 22 8.64 0.44 -9.58
C GLU A 22 8.51 1.29 -8.31
N HIS A 23 7.38 1.98 -8.14
CA HIS A 23 7.14 2.80 -6.99
C HIS A 23 6.99 1.96 -5.70
N ILE A 24 6.30 0.83 -5.79
CA ILE A 24 6.19 -0.14 -4.70
C ILE A 24 7.57 -0.68 -4.31
N THR A 25 8.41 -1.01 -5.29
CA THR A 25 9.78 -1.47 -5.04
C THR A 25 10.60 -0.40 -4.32
N MET A 26 10.48 0.86 -4.73
CA MET A 26 11.15 1.99 -4.07
C MET A 26 10.66 2.15 -2.63
N LEU A 27 9.35 2.07 -2.40
CA LEU A 27 8.77 2.16 -1.05
C LEU A 27 9.19 1.00 -0.17
N ASN A 28 9.31 -0.21 -0.71
CA ASN A 28 9.82 -1.37 0.02
C ASN A 28 11.27 -1.15 0.49
N LYS A 29 12.10 -0.50 -0.31
CA LYS A 29 13.46 -0.12 0.08
C LYS A 29 13.46 0.92 1.20
N LYS A 30 12.60 1.92 1.11
CA LYS A 30 12.41 2.92 2.17
C LYS A 30 11.92 2.28 3.46
N GLN A 31 10.99 1.33 3.36
CA GLN A 31 10.49 0.56 4.48
C GLN A 31 11.64 -0.15 5.21
N ALA A 32 12.47 -0.87 4.48
CA ALA A 32 13.61 -1.58 5.05
C ALA A 32 14.60 -0.63 5.73
N HIS A 33 14.86 0.52 5.12
CA HIS A 33 15.73 1.55 5.68
C HIS A 33 15.16 2.14 6.98
N LEU A 34 13.87 2.45 7.02
CA LEU A 34 13.20 2.96 8.22
C LEU A 34 13.17 1.92 9.34
N GLU A 35 12.93 0.65 9.03
CA GLU A 35 13.00 -0.44 10.00
C GLU A 35 14.39 -0.54 10.63
N SER A 36 15.43 -0.41 9.82
CA SER A 36 16.81 -0.38 10.29
C SER A 36 17.10 0.83 11.20
N GLN A 37 16.59 2.00 10.85
CA GLN A 37 16.73 3.21 11.67
C GLN A 37 15.97 3.11 12.99
N ILE A 38 14.78 2.52 12.98
CA ILE A 38 13.99 2.28 14.19
C ILE A 38 14.77 1.37 15.15
N GLU A 39 15.35 0.29 14.64
CA GLU A 39 16.17 -0.62 15.44
C GLU A 39 17.40 0.10 16.00
N ALA A 40 18.08 0.92 15.19
CA ALA A 40 19.23 1.69 15.64
C ALA A 40 18.87 2.66 16.78
N GLN A 41 17.75 3.36 16.67
CA GLN A 41 17.31 4.29 17.73
C GLN A 41 16.83 3.54 18.97
N ASP A 42 16.23 2.38 18.81
CA ASP A 42 15.86 1.52 19.92
C ASP A 42 17.11 1.11 20.73
N GLN A 43 18.18 0.71 20.05
CA GLN A 43 19.45 0.37 20.69
C GLN A 43 20.09 1.56 21.41
N VAL A 44 20.04 2.76 20.81
CA VAL A 44 20.53 3.99 21.44
C VAL A 44 19.73 4.29 22.72
N ALA A 45 18.41 4.16 22.67
CA ALA A 45 17.54 4.37 23.83
C ALA A 45 17.88 3.39 24.95
N ARG A 46 18.04 2.11 24.65
CA ARG A 46 18.39 1.06 25.61
C ARG A 46 19.74 1.30 26.28
N LYS A 47 20.73 1.73 25.51
CA LYS A 47 22.07 2.02 26.03
C LYS A 47 22.11 3.22 26.99
N ASN A 48 21.25 4.21 26.77
CA ASN A 48 21.28 5.47 27.48
C ASN A 48 20.22 5.59 28.59
N VAL A 49 19.28 4.66 28.67
CA VAL A 49 18.14 4.75 29.61
C VAL A 49 18.56 4.86 31.07
N ALA A 50 19.66 4.23 31.47
CA ALA A 50 20.18 4.26 32.86
C ALA A 50 21.15 5.41 33.09
N THR A 51 21.90 5.86 32.10
CA THR A 51 23.02 6.79 32.25
C THR A 51 22.72 8.20 31.72
N ASN A 52 21.88 8.32 30.68
CA ASN A 52 21.56 9.59 30.06
C ASN A 52 20.10 9.56 29.55
N LYS A 53 19.17 9.90 30.43
CA LYS A 53 17.73 9.91 30.16
C LYS A 53 17.35 10.86 29.01
N ALA A 54 18.04 12.00 28.90
CA ALA A 54 17.78 12.97 27.82
C ALA A 54 18.12 12.36 26.44
N ALA A 55 19.23 11.66 26.33
CA ALA A 55 19.63 10.98 25.10
C ALA A 55 18.68 9.81 24.78
N ALA A 56 18.23 9.05 25.77
CA ALA A 56 17.25 7.98 25.61
C ALA A 56 15.91 8.52 25.15
N LYS A 57 15.44 9.63 25.72
CA LYS A 57 14.18 10.29 25.34
C LYS A 57 14.25 10.80 23.90
N ASN A 58 15.37 11.42 23.50
CA ASN A 58 15.60 11.89 22.14
C ASN A 58 15.60 10.72 21.14
N ALA A 59 16.23 9.61 21.48
CA ALA A 59 16.24 8.41 20.65
C ALA A 59 14.83 7.83 20.47
N LEU A 60 14.03 7.79 21.54
CA LEU A 60 12.63 7.36 21.46
C LEU A 60 11.78 8.29 20.59
N LYS A 61 12.01 9.61 20.66
CA LYS A 61 11.34 10.57 19.78
C LYS A 61 11.67 10.32 18.31
N LYS A 62 12.94 10.10 17.99
CA LYS A 62 13.38 9.75 16.65
C LYS A 62 12.78 8.45 16.18
N LYS A 63 12.78 7.44 17.03
CA LYS A 63 12.15 6.14 16.79
C LYS A 63 10.67 6.32 16.44
N LYS A 64 9.94 7.11 17.22
CA LYS A 64 8.52 7.38 16.99
C LYS A 64 8.27 8.11 15.66
N ASN A 65 9.12 9.08 15.33
CA ASN A 65 9.05 9.76 14.04
C ASN A 65 9.25 8.79 12.87
N TYR A 66 10.22 7.90 12.97
CA TYR A 66 10.46 6.88 11.95
C TYR A 66 9.31 5.88 11.86
N GLN A 67 8.72 5.48 12.99
CA GLN A 67 7.53 4.63 13.02
C GLN A 67 6.34 5.29 12.33
N THR A 68 6.12 6.59 12.55
CA THR A 68 5.07 7.35 11.88
C THR A 68 5.29 7.39 10.37
N GLN A 69 6.53 7.62 9.94
CA GLN A 69 6.89 7.57 8.52
C GLN A 69 6.69 6.17 7.93
N LEU A 70 7.05 5.15 8.69
CA LEU A 70 6.89 3.74 8.28
C LEU A 70 5.42 3.38 8.10
N ASP A 71 4.55 3.81 9.02
CA ASP A 71 3.10 3.59 8.93
C ASP A 71 2.53 4.25 7.66
N LYS A 72 2.99 5.45 7.33
CA LYS A 72 2.61 6.12 6.08
C LYS A 72 3.06 5.34 4.85
N ILE A 73 4.27 4.79 4.90
CA ILE A 73 4.80 3.97 3.78
C ILE A 73 3.99 2.69 3.63
N TYR A 74 3.65 2.00 4.72
CA TYR A 74 2.77 0.83 4.68
C TYR A 74 1.42 1.16 4.05
N SER A 75 0.81 2.29 4.43
CA SER A 75 -0.46 2.74 3.86
C SER A 75 -0.34 3.06 2.38
N GLN A 76 0.76 3.68 1.96
CA GLN A 76 1.03 3.98 0.56
C GLN A 76 1.22 2.71 -0.27
N ILE A 77 1.98 1.74 0.24
CA ILE A 77 2.19 0.44 -0.42
C ILE A 77 0.85 -0.28 -0.60
N GLU A 78 0.06 -0.35 0.46
CA GLU A 78 -1.27 -0.98 0.42
C GLU A 78 -2.19 -0.30 -0.60
N SER A 79 -2.21 1.03 -0.63
CA SER A 79 -2.97 1.80 -1.61
C SER A 79 -2.50 1.53 -3.04
N LEU A 80 -1.19 1.49 -3.28
CA LEU A 80 -0.62 1.22 -4.60
C LEU A 80 -0.89 -0.22 -5.04
N GLU A 81 -0.80 -1.18 -4.15
CA GLU A 81 -1.15 -2.58 -4.43
C GLU A 81 -2.62 -2.72 -4.79
N THR A 82 -3.50 -2.01 -4.07
CA THR A 82 -4.94 -1.99 -4.36
C THR A 82 -5.20 -1.38 -5.75
N GLN A 83 -4.52 -0.29 -6.09
CA GLN A 83 -4.61 0.32 -7.41
C GLN A 83 -4.09 -0.61 -8.51
N LEU A 84 -2.97 -1.28 -8.26
CA LEU A 84 -2.39 -2.24 -9.17
C LEU A 84 -3.37 -3.39 -9.45
N ASP A 85 -3.95 -3.97 -8.40
CA ASP A 85 -4.93 -5.04 -8.51
C ASP A 85 -6.18 -4.57 -9.29
N ALA A 86 -6.64 -3.34 -9.04
CA ALA A 86 -7.77 -2.76 -9.75
C ALA A 86 -7.48 -2.59 -11.24
N ILE A 87 -6.28 -2.12 -11.60
CA ILE A 87 -5.86 -1.95 -13.01
C ILE A 87 -5.72 -3.32 -13.70
N GLU A 88 -5.12 -4.29 -13.02
CA GLU A 88 -4.98 -5.64 -13.56
C GLU A 88 -6.35 -6.31 -13.76
N SER A 89 -7.26 -6.14 -12.80
CA SER A 89 -8.64 -6.64 -12.91
C SER A 89 -9.40 -5.93 -14.03
N ALA A 90 -9.25 -4.61 -14.15
CA ALA A 90 -9.86 -3.83 -15.23
C ALA A 90 -9.37 -4.29 -16.60
N ASN A 91 -8.07 -4.54 -16.72
CA ASN A 91 -7.46 -5.01 -17.96
C ASN A 91 -8.00 -6.40 -18.36
N LEU A 92 -8.14 -7.28 -17.38
CA LEU A 92 -8.73 -8.60 -17.58
C LEU A 92 -10.20 -8.50 -18.00
N ASN A 93 -10.97 -7.63 -17.34
CA ASN A 93 -12.37 -7.40 -17.64
C ASN A 93 -12.55 -6.83 -19.05
N LEU A 94 -11.69 -5.90 -19.46
CA LEU A 94 -11.69 -5.38 -20.84
C LEU A 94 -11.43 -6.48 -21.87
N ALA A 95 -10.45 -7.34 -21.62
CA ALA A 95 -10.15 -8.46 -22.50
C ALA A 95 -11.34 -9.43 -22.58
N THR A 96 -11.99 -9.70 -21.45
CA THR A 96 -13.20 -10.53 -21.38
C THR A 96 -14.36 -9.89 -22.14
N MET A 97 -14.58 -8.58 -21.97
CA MET A 97 -15.61 -7.84 -22.70
C MET A 97 -15.38 -7.88 -24.21
N ASN A 98 -14.14 -7.70 -24.66
CA ASN A 98 -13.79 -7.77 -26.08
C ASN A 98 -14.03 -9.17 -26.63
N ALA A 99 -13.67 -10.22 -25.88
CA ALA A 99 -13.92 -11.61 -26.25
C ALA A 99 -15.43 -11.89 -26.35
N MET A 100 -16.23 -11.40 -25.39
CA MET A 100 -17.69 -11.54 -25.41
C MET A 100 -18.31 -10.82 -26.59
N LYS A 101 -17.81 -9.62 -26.90
CA LYS A 101 -18.28 -8.83 -28.06
C LYS A 101 -17.97 -9.53 -29.37
N ASP A 102 -16.77 -10.09 -29.52
CA ASP A 102 -16.37 -10.87 -30.69
C ASP A 102 -17.18 -12.15 -30.82
N GLY A 103 -17.41 -12.83 -29.69
CA GLY A 103 -18.27 -14.01 -29.62
C GLY A 103 -19.71 -13.71 -30.00
N ALA A 104 -20.25 -12.59 -29.53
CA ALA A 104 -21.59 -12.12 -29.88
C ALA A 104 -21.73 -11.81 -31.39
N LYS A 105 -20.70 -11.18 -31.97
CA LYS A 105 -20.66 -10.92 -33.41
C LYS A 105 -20.63 -12.22 -34.23
N ALA A 106 -19.82 -13.18 -33.80
CA ALA A 106 -19.74 -14.49 -34.45
C ALA A 106 -21.07 -15.24 -34.40
N MET A 107 -21.73 -15.23 -33.23
CA MET A 107 -23.06 -15.86 -33.06
C MET A 107 -24.13 -15.16 -33.89
N LYS A 108 -24.08 -13.83 -34.02
CA LYS A 108 -24.99 -13.06 -34.89
C LYS A 108 -24.82 -13.43 -36.35
N GLN A 109 -23.59 -13.67 -36.79
CA GLN A 109 -23.33 -14.13 -38.18
C GLN A 109 -23.84 -15.56 -38.40
N ILE A 110 -23.82 -16.41 -37.40
CA ILE A 110 -24.25 -17.81 -37.51
C ILE A 110 -25.77 -17.97 -37.37
N HIS A 111 -26.42 -17.27 -36.47
CA HIS A 111 -27.81 -17.50 -36.09
C HIS A 111 -28.79 -16.34 -36.40
N GLY A 112 -28.30 -15.16 -36.76
CA GLY A 112 -29.16 -14.02 -37.16
C GLY A 112 -30.00 -13.39 -36.04
N ASP A 113 -30.19 -14.05 -34.91
CA ASP A 113 -31.05 -13.62 -33.79
C ASP A 113 -30.26 -13.60 -32.47
N PHE A 114 -29.32 -12.68 -32.31
CA PHE A 114 -28.65 -12.53 -31.04
C PHE A 114 -29.12 -11.25 -30.32
N ASN A 115 -29.43 -11.34 -29.03
CA ASN A 115 -29.90 -10.21 -28.24
C ASN A 115 -28.70 -9.35 -27.74
N ILE A 116 -28.43 -8.29 -28.54
CA ILE A 116 -27.34 -7.32 -28.26
C ILE A 116 -27.58 -6.60 -26.92
N ASP A 117 -28.83 -6.38 -26.52
CA ASP A 117 -29.19 -5.66 -25.30
C ASP A 117 -28.62 -6.34 -24.03
N LYS A 118 -28.60 -7.67 -24.00
CA LYS A 118 -28.00 -8.43 -22.87
C LYS A 118 -26.48 -8.25 -22.74
N VAL A 119 -25.80 -8.12 -23.87
CA VAL A 119 -24.35 -7.88 -23.88
C VAL A 119 -24.05 -6.47 -23.36
N ASP A 120 -24.83 -5.48 -23.80
CA ASP A 120 -24.70 -4.09 -23.35
C ASP A 120 -24.97 -3.96 -21.84
N GLU A 121 -26.01 -4.61 -21.30
CA GLU A 121 -26.28 -4.66 -19.86
C GLU A 121 -25.11 -5.25 -19.07
N THR A 122 -24.52 -6.34 -19.54
CA THR A 122 -23.36 -6.97 -18.90
C THR A 122 -22.15 -6.04 -18.92
N MET A 123 -21.94 -5.31 -20.02
CA MET A 123 -20.87 -4.32 -20.14
C MET A 123 -21.05 -3.17 -19.17
N ASP A 124 -22.27 -2.66 -19.00
CA ASP A 124 -22.59 -1.59 -18.04
C ASP A 124 -22.35 -2.06 -16.60
N ASP A 125 -22.74 -3.27 -16.24
CA ASP A 125 -22.50 -3.86 -14.92
C ASP A 125 -21.01 -3.95 -14.59
N ILE A 126 -20.19 -4.38 -15.55
CA ILE A 126 -18.73 -4.46 -15.39
C ILE A 126 -18.14 -3.06 -15.21
N LYS A 127 -18.61 -2.07 -15.96
CA LYS A 127 -18.18 -0.69 -15.82
C LYS A 127 -18.52 -0.13 -14.44
N ASP A 128 -19.71 -0.39 -13.94
CA ASP A 128 -20.13 0.02 -12.60
C ASP A 128 -19.25 -0.60 -11.51
N GLN A 129 -18.86 -1.87 -11.63
CA GLN A 129 -17.94 -2.54 -10.73
C GLN A 129 -16.55 -1.90 -10.74
N LEU A 130 -16.06 -1.48 -11.89
CA LEU A 130 -14.78 -0.77 -12.03
C LEU A 130 -14.82 0.60 -11.36
N ASP A 131 -15.91 1.33 -11.50
CA ASP A 131 -16.11 2.64 -10.86
C ASP A 131 -16.14 2.50 -9.34
N VAL A 132 -16.80 1.48 -8.79
CA VAL A 132 -16.81 1.18 -7.34
C VAL A 132 -15.40 0.82 -6.85
N ALA A 133 -14.65 0.02 -7.59
CA ALA A 133 -13.26 -0.33 -7.25
C ALA A 133 -12.37 0.91 -7.20
N ALA A 134 -12.55 1.86 -8.13
CA ALA A 134 -11.84 3.13 -8.14
C ALA A 134 -12.19 4.00 -6.92
N GLU A 135 -13.45 4.06 -6.52
CA GLU A 135 -13.89 4.79 -5.32
C GLU A 135 -13.28 4.21 -4.04
N ILE A 136 -13.22 2.89 -3.91
CA ILE A 136 -12.59 2.20 -2.77
C ILE A 136 -11.09 2.51 -2.73
N SER A 137 -10.43 2.49 -3.87
CA SER A 137 -9.01 2.82 -3.98
C SER A 137 -8.73 4.25 -3.53
N ASP A 138 -9.55 5.22 -3.95
CA ASP A 138 -9.45 6.61 -3.53
C ASP A 138 -9.67 6.80 -2.03
N ALA A 139 -10.61 6.07 -1.44
CA ALA A 139 -10.89 6.13 0.00
C ALA A 139 -9.72 5.59 0.83
N ILE A 140 -9.02 4.55 0.35
CA ILE A 140 -7.88 3.93 1.04
C ILE A 140 -6.64 4.84 0.96
N SER A 141 -6.49 5.65 -0.10
CA SER A 141 -5.32 6.50 -0.30
C SER A 141 -5.33 7.80 0.51
N ARG A 142 -6.40 8.09 1.27
CA ARG A 142 -6.45 9.28 2.11
C ARG A 142 -5.47 9.20 3.29
N PRO A 143 -4.64 10.24 3.52
CA PRO A 143 -3.69 10.20 4.62
C PRO A 143 -4.40 10.22 5.98
N LEU A 144 -4.03 9.27 6.83
CA LEU A 144 -4.41 9.27 8.23
C LEU A 144 -3.46 10.21 8.98
N GLY A 145 -4.00 11.25 9.61
CA GLY A 145 -3.22 12.15 10.45
C GLY A 145 -2.83 11.47 11.75
N ASN A 146 -1.54 11.14 11.89
CA ASN A 146 -0.99 10.61 13.14
C ASN A 146 -0.19 11.69 13.84
N GLU A 147 -0.69 12.18 14.96
CA GLU A 147 0.07 13.04 15.86
C GLU A 147 0.90 12.18 16.82
N ILE A 148 2.11 12.65 17.11
CA ILE A 148 2.99 11.98 18.07
C ILE A 148 2.51 12.34 19.48
N ASP A 149 2.08 11.32 20.24
CA ASP A 149 1.67 11.49 21.63
C ASP A 149 2.89 11.42 22.55
N GLU A 150 3.17 12.51 23.28
CA GLU A 150 4.26 12.57 24.25
C GLU A 150 4.06 11.60 25.41
N ASP A 151 2.83 11.34 25.82
CA ASP A 151 2.50 10.37 26.87
C ASP A 151 2.90 8.95 26.46
N GLU A 152 2.68 8.56 25.20
CA GLU A 152 3.15 7.29 24.67
C GLU A 152 4.68 7.17 24.72
N LEU A 153 5.40 8.24 24.43
CA LEU A 153 6.86 8.27 24.48
C LEU A 153 7.37 8.09 25.93
N GLU A 154 6.71 8.70 26.90
CA GLU A 154 7.03 8.54 28.30
C GLU A 154 6.76 7.12 28.80
N ASP A 155 5.66 6.52 28.37
CA ASP A 155 5.31 5.12 28.67
C ASP A 155 6.35 4.15 28.08
N GLU A 156 6.76 4.36 26.81
CA GLU A 156 7.82 3.57 26.19
C GLU A 156 9.16 3.73 26.93
N LEU A 157 9.47 4.93 27.39
CA LEU A 157 10.69 5.19 28.17
C LEU A 157 10.66 4.41 29.48
N LYS A 158 9.53 4.39 30.18
CA LYS A 158 9.34 3.60 31.39
C LYS A 158 9.50 2.10 31.15
N GLU A 159 8.93 1.58 30.07
CA GLU A 159 9.09 0.17 29.69
C GLU A 159 10.55 -0.19 29.46
N LEU A 160 11.31 0.68 28.81
CA LEU A 160 12.74 0.48 28.59
C LEU A 160 13.53 0.54 29.91
N GLU A 161 13.21 1.46 30.81
CA GLU A 161 13.82 1.56 32.12
C GLU A 161 13.59 0.28 32.95
N ASP A 162 12.36 -0.22 32.96
CA ASP A 162 11.97 -1.45 33.66
C ASP A 162 12.67 -2.68 33.08
N ALA A 163 12.76 -2.77 31.76
CA ALA A 163 13.45 -3.86 31.07
C ALA A 163 14.94 -3.84 31.38
N GLN A 164 15.57 -2.67 31.41
CA GLN A 164 16.98 -2.51 31.72
C GLN A 164 17.26 -2.87 33.19
N LEU A 165 16.38 -2.45 34.10
CA LEU A 165 16.48 -2.77 35.51
C LEU A 165 16.36 -4.28 35.75
N ASN A 166 15.44 -4.95 35.07
CA ASN A 166 15.27 -6.40 35.14
C ASN A 166 16.50 -7.15 34.62
N GLU A 167 17.11 -6.66 33.52
CA GLU A 167 18.37 -7.23 33.02
C GLU A 167 19.50 -7.10 34.01
N GLU A 168 19.64 -5.95 34.68
CA GLU A 168 20.66 -5.72 35.68
C GLU A 168 20.43 -6.60 36.92
N LEU A 169 19.19 -6.73 37.38
CA LEU A 169 18.83 -7.61 38.51
C LEU A 169 19.10 -9.07 38.17
N ASN A 170 18.84 -9.52 36.97
CA ASN A 170 19.15 -10.88 36.53
C ASN A 170 20.66 -11.15 36.45
N LYS A 171 21.46 -10.15 36.09
CA LYS A 171 22.92 -10.26 36.10
C LYS A 171 23.51 -10.32 37.51
N VAL A 172 22.89 -9.64 38.46
CA VAL A 172 23.33 -9.63 39.87
C VAL A 172 22.88 -10.91 40.60
N ALA A 173 21.74 -11.50 40.19
CA ALA A 173 21.21 -12.73 40.78
C ALA A 173 21.90 -14.01 40.31
N ALA A 174 22.68 -13.91 39.23
CA ALA A 174 23.48 -15.01 38.74
C ALA A 174 24.88 -14.95 39.37
#